data_e0cde2faf33bcc8438fce927d9b85451
#
_entry.id   e0cde2faf33bcc8438fce927d9b85451
#
_cell.length_a   1.000
_cell.length_b   1.000
_cell.length_c   1.000
_cell.angle_alpha   90.00
_cell.angle_beta   90.00
_cell.angle_gamma   90.00
#
_symmetry.space_group_name_H-M   'P 1'
#
loop_
_entity.id
_entity.type
_entity.pdbx_description
1 polymer ?
#
loop_
_entity_poly.entity_id
_entity_poly.type
_entity_poly.pdbx_seq_one_letter_code
_entity_poly.pdbx_strand_id
1 'polypeptide(L)'
;MAHHPEVQHAIAEMVMEMEAIAPQLDTVAEDWSNGVDHGHAWVIKLVGAKYRAVEGAWKVVDAALDVTGGSGIFKKSPIERLWRDARLGKIHPGNYALSHEFVAKVALGIDPDEPPRWG
;
A
#
# COMPACT_ATOMS: atom_id res chain seq x y z
N MET A 1 12.30 12.78 23.10
CA MET A 1 11.77 12.56 21.74
C MET A 1 10.27 12.22 21.77
N ALA A 2 9.82 11.16 22.47
CA ALA A 2 8.40 10.75 22.50
C ALA A 2 7.39 11.81 22.98
N HIS A 3 7.80 12.80 23.74
CA HIS A 3 6.95 13.90 24.20
C HIS A 3 6.87 15.10 23.24
N HIS A 4 7.61 15.05 22.13
CA HIS A 4 7.57 16.11 21.12
C HIS A 4 6.31 15.99 20.29
N PRO A 5 5.47 17.04 20.16
CA PRO A 5 4.19 16.97 19.46
C PRO A 5 4.30 16.47 18.01
N GLU A 6 5.31 16.94 17.27
CA GLU A 6 5.52 16.52 15.87
C GLU A 6 5.81 15.02 15.75
N VAL A 7 6.58 14.47 16.70
CA VAL A 7 6.85 13.01 16.75
C VAL A 7 5.57 12.24 17.06
N GLN A 8 4.76 12.75 18.01
CA GLN A 8 3.47 12.11 18.34
C GLN A 8 2.50 12.12 17.15
N HIS A 9 2.43 13.25 16.42
CA HIS A 9 1.59 13.33 15.22
C HIS A 9 2.06 12.35 14.15
N ALA A 10 3.35 12.28 13.86
CA ALA A 10 3.89 11.34 12.86
C ALA A 10 3.64 9.88 13.25
N ILE A 11 3.82 9.52 14.52
CA ILE A 11 3.51 8.18 15.03
C ILE A 11 2.01 7.89 14.88
N ALA A 12 1.13 8.84 15.20
CA ALA A 12 -0.31 8.66 15.07
C ALA A 12 -0.71 8.39 13.60
N GLU A 13 -0.19 9.17 12.65
CA GLU A 13 -0.44 8.95 11.22
C GLU A 13 0.04 7.57 10.75
N MET A 14 1.24 7.15 11.16
CA MET A 14 1.75 5.82 10.83
C MET A 14 0.85 4.71 11.38
N VAL A 15 0.40 4.81 12.62
CA VAL A 15 -0.48 3.83 13.25
C VAL A 15 -1.84 3.80 12.53
N MET A 16 -2.45 4.96 12.28
CA MET A 16 -3.74 5.05 11.58
C MET A 16 -3.66 4.48 10.15
N GLU A 17 -2.57 4.72 9.43
CA GLU A 17 -2.37 4.13 8.10
C GLU A 17 -2.27 2.59 8.17
N MET A 18 -1.53 2.05 9.13
CA MET A 18 -1.42 0.60 9.34
C MET A 18 -2.76 -0.03 9.73
N GLU A 19 -3.52 0.58 10.62
CA GLU A 19 -4.84 0.12 11.05
C GLU A 19 -5.88 0.17 9.91
N ALA A 20 -5.71 1.05 8.95
CA ALA A 20 -6.57 1.10 7.77
C ALA A 20 -6.27 -0.01 6.75
N ILE A 21 -5.01 -0.46 6.68
CA ILE A 21 -4.55 -1.42 5.67
C ILE A 21 -4.69 -2.86 6.15
N ALA A 22 -4.26 -3.15 7.37
CA ALA A 22 -4.18 -4.51 7.88
C ALA A 22 -5.53 -5.25 7.83
N PRO A 23 -6.65 -4.68 8.28
CA PRO A 23 -7.95 -5.35 8.19
C PRO A 23 -8.39 -5.65 6.75
N GLN A 24 -8.04 -4.80 5.80
CA GLN A 24 -8.35 -5.05 4.38
C GLN A 24 -7.57 -6.26 3.85
N LEU A 25 -6.28 -6.35 4.18
CA LEU A 25 -5.44 -7.49 3.80
C LEU A 25 -5.95 -8.79 4.43
N ASP A 26 -6.26 -8.74 5.73
CA ASP A 26 -6.77 -9.89 6.47
C ASP A 26 -8.09 -10.39 5.87
N THR A 27 -9.04 -9.49 5.61
CA THR A 27 -10.32 -9.83 4.99
C THR A 27 -10.14 -10.45 3.61
N VAL A 28 -9.28 -9.89 2.77
CA VAL A 28 -9.02 -10.45 1.43
C VAL A 28 -8.36 -11.82 1.52
N ALA A 29 -7.41 -12.01 2.43
CA ALA A 29 -6.74 -13.28 2.64
C ALA A 29 -7.71 -14.35 3.20
N GLU A 30 -8.59 -13.98 4.12
CA GLU A 30 -9.60 -14.86 4.70
C GLU A 30 -10.64 -15.28 3.66
N ASP A 31 -11.17 -14.34 2.89
CA ASP A 31 -12.12 -14.61 1.81
C ASP A 31 -11.52 -15.56 0.78
N TRP A 32 -10.25 -15.34 0.41
CA TRP A 32 -9.52 -16.22 -0.51
C TRP A 32 -9.36 -17.62 0.05
N SER A 33 -8.94 -17.74 1.31
CA SER A 33 -8.70 -19.02 1.98
C SER A 33 -9.99 -19.83 2.16
N ASN A 34 -11.12 -19.14 2.34
CA ASN A 34 -12.43 -19.74 2.50
C ASN A 34 -13.15 -20.03 1.16
N GLY A 35 -12.52 -19.69 0.03
CA GLY A 35 -13.09 -19.92 -1.30
C GLY A 35 -14.35 -19.08 -1.56
N VAL A 36 -14.44 -17.88 -0.97
CA VAL A 36 -15.58 -16.98 -1.19
C VAL A 36 -15.62 -16.54 -2.65
N ASP A 37 -16.76 -16.71 -3.30
CA ASP A 37 -16.92 -16.27 -4.69
C ASP A 37 -17.35 -14.80 -4.75
N HIS A 38 -16.42 -13.96 -5.16
CA HIS A 38 -16.67 -12.55 -5.45
C HIS A 38 -16.79 -12.27 -6.96
N GLY A 39 -16.71 -13.29 -7.81
CA GLY A 39 -16.74 -13.12 -9.26
C GLY A 39 -15.73 -12.05 -9.73
N HIS A 40 -16.15 -11.16 -10.61
CA HIS A 40 -15.30 -10.06 -11.13
C HIS A 40 -14.84 -9.07 -10.04
N ALA A 41 -15.55 -8.98 -8.90
CA ALA A 41 -15.14 -8.11 -7.80
C ALA A 41 -13.81 -8.54 -7.15
N TRP A 42 -13.34 -9.76 -7.39
CA TRP A 42 -12.00 -10.19 -6.96
C TRP A 42 -10.89 -9.27 -7.46
N VAL A 43 -11.01 -8.75 -8.69
CA VAL A 43 -10.04 -7.79 -9.23
C VAL A 43 -9.95 -6.54 -8.35
N ILE A 44 -11.11 -5.98 -7.97
CA ILE A 44 -11.16 -4.79 -7.10
C ILE A 44 -10.52 -5.10 -5.73
N LYS A 45 -10.88 -6.25 -5.14
CA LYS A 45 -10.38 -6.64 -3.82
C LYS A 45 -8.86 -6.86 -3.81
N LEU A 46 -8.35 -7.69 -4.72
CA LEU A 46 -6.92 -8.03 -4.76
C LEU A 46 -6.05 -6.85 -5.18
N VAL A 47 -6.41 -6.20 -6.28
CA VAL A 47 -5.64 -5.06 -6.80
C VAL A 47 -5.74 -3.87 -5.84
N GLY A 48 -6.93 -3.61 -5.28
CA GLY A 48 -7.15 -2.55 -4.31
C GLY A 48 -6.35 -2.78 -3.03
N ALA A 49 -6.37 -3.98 -2.47
CA ALA A 49 -5.60 -4.33 -1.27
C ALA A 49 -4.09 -4.19 -1.53
N LYS A 50 -3.59 -4.73 -2.64
CA LYS A 50 -2.18 -4.58 -3.05
C LYS A 50 -1.80 -3.10 -3.18
N TYR A 51 -2.60 -2.31 -3.87
CA TYR A 51 -2.34 -0.89 -4.08
C TYR A 51 -2.29 -0.13 -2.74
N ARG A 52 -3.29 -0.34 -1.86
CA ARG A 52 -3.35 0.31 -0.55
C ARG A 52 -2.17 -0.09 0.34
N ALA A 53 -1.81 -1.36 0.36
CA ALA A 53 -0.66 -1.85 1.14
C ALA A 53 0.65 -1.21 0.69
N VAL A 54 0.88 -1.09 -0.62
CA VAL A 54 2.09 -0.49 -1.19
C VAL A 54 2.17 1.01 -0.89
N GLU A 55 1.07 1.75 -1.10
CA GLU A 55 1.04 3.18 -0.83
C GLU A 55 1.17 3.48 0.66
N GLY A 56 0.51 2.72 1.51
CA GLY A 56 0.58 2.91 2.95
C GLY A 56 1.94 2.50 3.53
N ALA A 57 2.53 1.40 3.10
CA ALA A 57 3.88 1.03 3.49
C ALA A 57 4.89 2.15 3.15
N TRP A 58 4.76 2.74 1.96
CA TRP A 58 5.56 3.90 1.57
C TRP A 58 5.38 5.08 2.52
N LYS A 59 4.14 5.50 2.79
CA LYS A 59 3.84 6.61 3.70
C LYS A 59 4.40 6.37 5.10
N VAL A 60 4.23 5.15 5.63
CA VAL A 60 4.70 4.80 6.98
C VAL A 60 6.21 4.88 7.08
N VAL A 61 6.96 4.31 6.13
CA VAL A 61 8.43 4.34 6.21
C VAL A 61 9.01 5.73 5.90
N ASP A 62 8.34 6.53 5.06
CA ASP A 62 8.72 7.91 4.77
C ASP A 62 8.58 8.77 6.05
N ALA A 63 7.45 8.69 6.72
CA ALA A 63 7.24 9.35 8.01
C ALA A 63 8.21 8.85 9.10
N ALA A 64 8.52 7.55 9.11
CA ALA A 64 9.50 6.99 10.04
C ALA A 64 10.91 7.53 9.78
N LEU A 65 11.27 7.75 8.52
CA LEU A 65 12.54 8.37 8.15
C LEU A 65 12.62 9.81 8.68
N ASP A 66 11.55 10.58 8.53
CA ASP A 66 11.47 11.94 9.06
C ASP A 66 11.65 11.98 10.58
N VAL A 67 10.98 11.07 11.31
CA VAL A 67 11.11 10.95 12.77
C VAL A 67 12.53 10.57 13.21
N THR A 68 13.22 9.72 12.45
CA THR A 68 14.61 9.36 12.76
C THR A 68 15.62 10.45 12.38
N GLY A 69 15.21 11.39 11.55
CA GLY A 69 16.05 12.47 11.09
C GLY A 69 17.25 12.01 10.28
N GLY A 70 18.29 12.82 10.18
CA GLY A 70 19.48 12.54 9.36
C GLY A 70 20.21 11.23 9.68
N SER A 71 20.00 10.65 10.85
CA SER A 71 20.58 9.33 11.18
C SER A 71 19.91 8.18 10.42
N GLY A 72 18.68 8.37 9.97
CA GLY A 72 17.89 7.37 9.25
C GLY A 72 18.43 7.02 7.87
N ILE A 73 19.15 7.95 7.21
CA ILE A 73 19.64 7.77 5.83
C ILE A 73 20.92 6.92 5.71
N PHE A 74 21.58 6.61 6.82
CA PHE A 74 22.81 5.83 6.77
C PHE A 74 22.50 4.34 6.61
N LYS A 75 23.33 3.63 5.81
CA LYS A 75 23.18 2.20 5.52
C LYS A 75 23.12 1.28 6.74
N LYS A 76 23.61 1.74 7.89
CA LYS A 76 23.50 1.01 9.16
C LYS A 76 22.10 1.11 9.80
N SER A 77 21.29 2.06 9.33
CA SER A 77 19.91 2.23 9.81
C SER A 77 18.97 1.24 9.12
N PRO A 78 18.14 0.50 9.87
CA PRO A 78 17.12 -0.35 9.27
C PRO A 78 16.07 0.45 8.47
N ILE A 79 15.84 1.72 8.83
CA ILE A 79 14.86 2.59 8.15
C ILE A 79 15.28 2.89 6.72
N GLU A 80 16.58 3.13 6.45
CA GLU A 80 17.09 3.35 5.08
C GLU A 80 16.72 2.18 4.16
N ARG A 81 16.95 0.95 4.64
CA ARG A 81 16.63 -0.23 3.86
C ARG A 81 15.12 -0.38 3.66
N LEU A 82 14.33 -0.24 4.71
CA LEU A 82 12.87 -0.33 4.63
C LEU A 82 12.28 0.72 3.70
N TRP A 83 12.81 1.95 3.74
CA TRP A 83 12.40 3.04 2.85
C TRP A 83 12.65 2.69 1.37
N ARG A 84 13.85 2.22 1.07
CA ARG A 84 14.23 1.80 -0.28
C ARG A 84 13.39 0.61 -0.77
N ASP A 85 13.18 -0.38 0.08
CA ASP A 85 12.40 -1.58 -0.25
C ASP A 85 10.91 -1.21 -0.48
N ALA A 86 10.32 -0.37 0.36
CA ALA A 86 8.96 0.11 0.17
C ALA A 86 8.80 0.95 -1.10
N ARG A 87 9.83 1.74 -1.46
CA ARG A 87 9.82 2.52 -2.71
C ARG A 87 9.76 1.63 -3.95
N LEU A 88 10.39 0.45 -3.91
CA LEU A 88 10.31 -0.52 -5.00
C LEU A 88 8.86 -0.97 -5.27
N GLY A 89 8.05 -1.12 -4.24
CA GLY A 89 6.65 -1.50 -4.37
C GLY A 89 5.86 -0.57 -5.30
N LYS A 90 6.19 0.71 -5.33
CA LYS A 90 5.51 1.72 -6.17
C LYS A 90 5.82 1.60 -7.67
N ILE A 91 6.95 0.97 -8.02
CA ILE A 91 7.38 0.78 -9.40
C ILE A 91 7.25 -0.67 -9.86
N HIS A 92 6.94 -1.59 -8.95
CA HIS A 92 6.70 -2.99 -9.26
C HIS A 92 5.48 -3.14 -10.20
N PRO A 93 5.44 -4.15 -11.10
CA PRO A 93 4.28 -4.40 -11.96
C PRO A 93 2.96 -4.43 -11.20
N GLY A 94 1.93 -3.81 -11.80
CA GLY A 94 0.70 -3.45 -11.09
C GLY A 94 0.86 -2.14 -10.29
N ASN A 95 1.59 -1.19 -10.88
CA ASN A 95 1.77 0.16 -10.35
C ASN A 95 0.45 0.96 -10.30
N TYR A 96 0.55 2.24 -9.93
CA TYR A 96 -0.58 3.16 -9.83
C TYR A 96 -1.51 3.11 -11.07
N ALA A 97 -0.96 3.35 -12.26
CA ALA A 97 -1.75 3.46 -13.49
C ALA A 97 -2.52 2.17 -13.79
N LEU A 98 -1.83 1.04 -13.78
CA LEU A 98 -2.41 -0.26 -14.06
C LEU A 98 -3.43 -0.70 -13.01
N SER A 99 -3.14 -0.45 -11.73
CA SER A 99 -4.08 -0.76 -10.64
C SER A 99 -5.38 0.03 -10.77
N HIS A 100 -5.29 1.33 -11.09
CA HIS A 100 -6.46 2.18 -11.30
C HIS A 100 -7.27 1.76 -12.53
N GLU A 101 -6.59 1.41 -13.62
CA GLU A 101 -7.24 0.93 -14.83
C GLU A 101 -8.08 -0.33 -14.56
N PHE A 102 -7.49 -1.34 -13.93
CA PHE A 102 -8.20 -2.58 -13.62
C PHE A 102 -9.41 -2.35 -12.71
N VAL A 103 -9.23 -1.61 -11.63
CA VAL A 103 -10.31 -1.32 -10.68
C VAL A 103 -11.42 -0.52 -11.36
N ALA A 104 -11.07 0.50 -12.14
CA ALA A 104 -12.04 1.33 -12.85
C ALA A 104 -12.84 0.53 -13.89
N LYS A 105 -12.17 -0.30 -14.70
CA LYS A 105 -12.85 -1.14 -15.70
C LYS A 105 -13.89 -2.04 -15.03
N VAL A 106 -13.52 -2.77 -13.99
CA VAL A 106 -14.46 -3.64 -13.28
C VAL A 106 -15.62 -2.85 -12.67
N ALA A 107 -15.34 -1.69 -12.05
CA ALA A 107 -16.37 -0.84 -11.46
C ALA A 107 -17.36 -0.28 -12.49
N LEU A 108 -16.89 -0.08 -13.72
CA LEU A 108 -17.69 0.41 -14.85
C LEU A 108 -18.36 -0.72 -15.67
N GLY A 109 -18.14 -1.99 -15.29
CA GLY A 109 -18.65 -3.15 -16.04
C GLY A 109 -17.91 -3.42 -17.37
N ILE A 110 -16.68 -2.92 -17.49
CA ILE A 110 -15.80 -3.14 -18.65
C ILE A 110 -14.92 -4.35 -18.33
N ASP A 111 -14.65 -5.18 -19.35
CA ASP A 111 -13.71 -6.30 -19.21
C ASP A 111 -12.31 -5.77 -18.85
N PRO A 112 -11.68 -6.25 -17.77
CA PRO A 112 -10.33 -5.83 -17.41
C PRO A 112 -9.30 -6.02 -18.52
N ASP A 113 -9.52 -7.01 -19.40
CA ASP A 113 -8.63 -7.35 -20.50
C ASP A 113 -8.89 -6.54 -21.78
N GLU A 114 -9.95 -5.74 -21.82
CA GLU A 114 -10.28 -4.91 -22.97
C GLU A 114 -9.24 -3.79 -23.18
N PRO A 115 -8.69 -3.63 -24.41
CA PRO A 115 -7.83 -2.49 -24.74
C PRO A 115 -8.65 -1.17 -24.84
N PRO A 116 -8.00 0.01 -24.76
CA PRO A 116 -6.57 0.18 -24.61
C PRO A 116 -6.10 -0.05 -23.17
N ARG A 117 -4.96 -0.67 -23.05
CA ARG A 117 -4.24 -0.70 -21.78
C ARG A 117 -3.15 0.35 -21.81
N TRP A 118 -2.91 0.97 -20.68
CA TRP A 118 -1.72 1.77 -20.52
C TRP A 118 -0.48 0.89 -20.73
N GLY A 119 0.16 1.11 -21.85
CA GLY A 119 1.42 0.47 -22.19
C GLY A 119 2.60 1.34 -21.83
#